data_54b50477b2aa0c5d7b9f95516cee1b7e
#
_entry.id   54b50477b2aa0c5d7b9f95516cee1b7e
#
_cell.length_a   1.000
_cell.length_b   1.000
_cell.length_c   1.000
_cell.angle_alpha   90.00
_cell.angle_beta   90.00
_cell.angle_gamma   90.00
#
_symmetry.space_group_name_H-M   'P 1'
#
loop_
_entity.id
_entity.type
_entity.pdbx_description
1 polymer ?
#
loop_
_entity_poly.entity_id
_entity_poly.type
_entity_poly.pdbx_seq_one_letter_code
_entity_poly.pdbx_strand_id
1 'polypeptide(L)'
;MLKFEKYHGAGNDFIIMNEKDLIEKGIPDYNELAKQVCDRHFGIGADGLLILKYVANMPFMFYYNSDGSQAPMCGNGIRCFS
;
A
#
# COMPACT_ATOMS: atom_id res chain seq x y z
N MET A 1 -14.85 -2.30 7.10
CA MET A 1 -13.42 -2.45 7.40
C MET A 1 -12.65 -2.71 6.11
N LEU A 2 -11.52 -2.05 5.93
CA LEU A 2 -10.67 -2.26 4.77
C LEU A 2 -9.96 -3.60 4.87
N LYS A 3 -9.93 -4.31 3.75
CA LYS A 3 -9.15 -5.54 3.67
C LYS A 3 -7.70 -5.19 3.41
N PHE A 4 -6.81 -5.83 4.15
CA PHE A 4 -5.39 -5.61 3.99
C PHE A 4 -4.62 -6.84 4.40
N GLU A 5 -3.35 -6.90 3.96
CA GLU A 5 -2.42 -7.89 4.45
C GLU A 5 -1.18 -7.16 4.92
N LYS A 6 -0.60 -7.63 6.02
CA LYS A 6 0.63 -7.05 6.54
C LYS A 6 1.75 -8.06 6.38
N TYR A 7 2.84 -7.61 5.75
CA TYR A 7 4.01 -8.44 5.51
C TYR A 7 5.22 -7.89 6.24
N HIS A 8 6.03 -8.79 6.75
CA HIS A 8 7.30 -8.46 7.38
C HIS A 8 8.42 -8.92 6.45
N GLY A 9 9.12 -7.96 5.86
CA GLY A 9 10.29 -8.25 5.07
C GLY A 9 11.55 -8.10 5.90
N ALA A 10 12.71 -8.13 5.25
CA ALA A 10 13.99 -7.97 5.92
C ALA A 10 14.14 -6.53 6.41
N GLY A 11 13.70 -6.27 7.65
CA GLY A 11 13.81 -4.96 8.28
C GLY A 11 12.69 -3.98 7.95
N ASN A 12 11.69 -4.39 7.15
CA ASN A 12 10.58 -3.51 6.78
C ASN A 12 9.25 -4.21 6.92
N ASP A 13 8.24 -3.44 7.32
CA ASP A 13 6.87 -3.90 7.35
C ASP A 13 6.08 -3.22 6.24
N PHE A 14 5.23 -3.97 5.55
CA PHE A 14 4.39 -3.44 4.48
C PHE A 14 2.94 -3.80 4.71
N ILE A 15 2.07 -2.87 4.38
CA ILE A 15 0.63 -3.14 4.31
C ILE A 15 0.28 -3.20 2.83
N ILE A 16 -0.44 -4.23 2.41
CA ILE A 16 -0.87 -4.39 1.03
C ILE A 16 -2.37 -4.27 0.96
N MET A 17 -2.85 -3.37 0.11
CA MET A 17 -4.27 -3.17 -0.13
C MET A 17 -4.55 -3.23 -1.61
N ASN A 18 -5.76 -3.67 -1.95
CA ASN A 18 -6.21 -3.71 -3.33
C ASN A 18 -6.95 -2.43 -3.67
N GLU A 19 -6.60 -1.78 -4.78
CA GLU A 19 -7.25 -0.53 -5.18
C GLU A 19 -8.76 -0.70 -5.32
N LYS A 20 -9.20 -1.87 -5.77
CA LYS A 20 -10.63 -2.12 -5.92
C LYS A 20 -11.38 -1.92 -4.61
N ASP A 21 -10.79 -2.41 -3.50
CA ASP A 21 -11.41 -2.25 -2.19
C ASP A 21 -11.43 -0.79 -1.76
N LEU A 22 -10.37 -0.04 -2.10
CA LEU A 22 -10.29 1.37 -1.76
C LEU A 22 -11.33 2.18 -2.51
N ILE A 23 -11.56 1.85 -3.78
CA ILE A 23 -12.58 2.51 -4.59
C ILE A 23 -13.97 2.23 -4.01
N GLU A 24 -14.24 0.98 -3.63
CA GLU A 24 -15.52 0.60 -3.04
C GLU A 24 -15.80 1.35 -1.74
N LYS A 25 -14.76 1.65 -0.98
CA LYS A 25 -14.89 2.39 0.28
C LYS A 25 -14.90 3.90 0.08
N GLY A 26 -14.72 4.37 -1.15
CA GLY A 26 -14.74 5.79 -1.45
C GLY A 26 -13.56 6.56 -0.89
N ILE A 27 -12.38 5.95 -0.90
CA ILE A 27 -11.16 6.58 -0.42
C ILE A 27 -10.47 7.27 -1.58
N PRO A 28 -10.47 8.61 -1.64
CA PRO A 28 -9.93 9.33 -2.80
C PRO A 28 -8.44 9.65 -2.69
N ASP A 29 -7.89 9.70 -1.49
CA ASP A 29 -6.52 10.18 -1.27
C ASP A 29 -5.67 9.07 -0.66
N TYR A 30 -4.83 8.47 -1.50
CA TYR A 30 -3.97 7.39 -1.06
C TYR A 30 -2.78 7.88 -0.24
N ASN A 31 -2.36 9.12 -0.46
CA ASN A 31 -1.28 9.71 0.35
C ASN A 31 -1.72 9.81 1.80
N GLU A 32 -2.93 10.31 2.02
CA GLU A 32 -3.48 10.43 3.36
C GLU A 32 -3.75 9.05 3.97
N LEU A 33 -4.24 8.13 3.16
CA LEU A 33 -4.48 6.76 3.60
C LEU A 33 -3.18 6.13 4.12
N ALA A 34 -2.08 6.32 3.38
CA ALA A 34 -0.79 5.77 3.79
C ALA A 34 -0.35 6.32 5.14
N LYS A 35 -0.52 7.63 5.35
CA LYS A 35 -0.18 8.24 6.63
C LYS A 35 -1.00 7.64 7.77
N GLN A 36 -2.29 7.43 7.52
CA GLN A 36 -3.17 6.89 8.55
C GLN A 36 -2.90 5.43 8.87
N VAL A 37 -2.77 4.57 7.86
CA VAL A 37 -2.61 3.14 8.11
C VAL A 37 -1.21 2.79 8.60
N CYS A 38 -0.21 3.57 8.21
CA CYS A 38 1.16 3.32 8.66
C CYS A 38 1.45 3.86 10.06
N ASP A 39 0.55 4.65 10.61
CA ASP A 39 0.72 5.20 11.95
C ASP A 39 0.71 4.06 12.98
N ARG A 40 1.75 4.02 13.80
CA ARG A 40 1.90 2.93 14.77
C ARG A 40 1.06 3.12 16.02
N HIS A 41 0.50 4.32 16.20
CA HIS A 41 -0.36 4.60 17.35
C HIS A 41 -1.84 4.47 17.02
N PHE A 42 -2.25 4.98 15.87
CA PHE A 42 -3.67 5.04 15.51
C PHE A 42 -4.03 4.20 14.31
N GLY A 43 -3.04 3.68 13.59
CA GLY A 43 -3.26 2.84 12.45
C GLY A 43 -2.77 1.42 12.68
N ILE A 44 -2.53 0.70 11.61
CA ILE A 44 -2.03 -0.67 11.65
C ILE A 44 -0.55 -0.68 12.02
N GLY A 45 0.18 0.33 11.59
CA GLY A 45 1.60 0.44 11.83
C GLY A 45 2.43 -0.30 10.81
N ALA A 46 3.18 0.47 10.00
CA ALA A 46 4.05 -0.14 8.99
C ALA A 46 5.01 0.90 8.45
N ASP A 47 6.00 0.44 7.70
CA ASP A 47 6.96 1.33 7.06
C ASP A 47 6.44 1.85 5.73
N GLY A 48 5.51 1.12 5.11
CA GLY A 48 4.96 1.55 3.85
C GLY A 48 3.65 0.87 3.50
N LEU A 49 2.97 1.42 2.51
CA LEU A 49 1.71 0.92 1.98
C LEU A 49 1.89 0.59 0.50
N LEU A 50 1.54 -0.62 0.12
CA LEU A 50 1.51 -1.03 -1.28
C LEU A 50 0.06 -1.13 -1.72
N ILE A 51 -0.26 -0.45 -2.81
CA ILE A 51 -1.60 -0.52 -3.40
C ILE A 51 -1.49 -1.29 -4.71
N LEU A 52 -2.23 -2.37 -4.79
CA LEU A 52 -2.26 -3.23 -5.96
C LEU A 52 -3.39 -2.80 -6.87
N LYS A 53 -3.07 -2.55 -8.13
CA LYS A 53 -4.02 -2.12 -9.14
C LYS A 53 -3.87 -3.02 -10.37
N TYR A 54 -4.99 -3.40 -10.96
CA TYR A 54 -4.99 -4.16 -12.20
C TYR A 54 -5.51 -3.30 -13.34
N VAL A 55 -4.73 -3.21 -14.41
CA VAL A 55 -5.12 -2.51 -15.63
C VAL A 55 -4.98 -3.49 -16.78
N ALA A 56 -6.08 -3.82 -17.47
CA ALA A 56 -6.08 -4.79 -18.57
C ALA A 56 -5.43 -6.12 -18.16
N ASN A 57 -5.75 -6.60 -16.96
CA ASN A 57 -5.20 -7.83 -16.38
C ASN A 57 -3.72 -7.77 -16.07
N MET A 58 -3.11 -6.59 -16.14
CA MET A 58 -1.72 -6.38 -15.78
C MET A 58 -1.64 -5.80 -14.37
N PRO A 59 -0.88 -6.42 -13.46
CA PRO A 59 -0.74 -5.89 -12.11
C PRO A 59 0.23 -4.71 -12.07
N PHE A 60 -0.19 -3.67 -11.38
CA PHE A 60 0.65 -2.52 -11.08
C PHE A 60 0.65 -2.31 -9.58
N MET A 61 1.78 -1.87 -9.04
CA MET A 61 1.89 -1.58 -7.63
C MET A 61 2.35 -0.17 -7.42
N PHE A 62 1.69 0.49 -6.48
CA PHE A 62 2.08 1.82 -6.05
C PHE A 62 2.55 1.74 -4.61
N TYR A 63 3.75 2.22 -4.35
CA TYR A 63 4.31 2.23 -3.00
C TYR A 63 4.23 3.62 -2.41
N TYR A 64 3.68 3.69 -1.20
CA TYR A 64 3.60 4.93 -0.44
C TYR A 64 4.37 4.76 0.85
N ASN A 65 5.19 5.76 1.17
CA ASN A 65 5.92 5.77 2.43
C ASN A 65 4.98 6.09 3.59
N SER A 66 5.44 5.83 4.80
CA SER A 66 4.63 6.09 6.00
C SER A 66 4.29 7.57 6.19
N ASP A 67 5.04 8.47 5.57
CA ASP A 67 4.76 9.92 5.61
C ASP A 67 3.73 10.34 4.56
N GLY A 68 3.23 9.41 3.76
CA GLY A 68 2.26 9.68 2.73
C GLY A 68 2.85 9.97 1.37
N SER A 69 4.16 10.09 1.24
CA SER A 69 4.78 10.34 -0.05
C SER A 69 4.80 9.08 -0.91
N GLN A 70 4.55 9.26 -2.20
CA GLN A 70 4.59 8.13 -3.13
C GLN A 70 6.02 7.91 -3.59
N ALA A 71 6.51 6.68 -3.43
CA ALA A 71 7.80 6.31 -3.94
C ALA A 71 7.71 6.02 -5.43
N PRO A 72 8.79 6.27 -6.19
CA PRO A 72 8.79 5.91 -7.62
C PRO A 72 8.55 4.43 -7.81
N MET A 73 7.67 4.10 -8.73
CA MET A 73 7.47 2.72 -9.11
C MET A 73 8.67 2.26 -9.93
N CYS A 74 9.26 1.17 -9.52
CA CYS A 74 10.32 0.53 -10.28
C CYS A 74 9.97 -0.93 -10.45
N GLY A 75 10.61 -1.59 -11.41
CA GLY A 75 10.37 -3.00 -11.64
C GLY A 75 10.63 -3.86 -10.43
N ASN A 76 11.44 -3.38 -9.49
CA ASN A 76 11.75 -4.12 -8.28
C ASN A 76 10.54 -4.27 -7.35
N GLY A 77 9.61 -3.31 -7.38
CA GLY A 77 8.42 -3.41 -6.58
C GLY A 77 7.56 -4.61 -6.96
N ILE A 78 7.56 -4.96 -8.23
CA ILE A 78 6.81 -6.11 -8.72
C ILE A 78 7.43 -7.42 -8.24
N ARG A 79 8.73 -7.46 -8.10
CA ARG A 79 9.43 -8.66 -7.66
C ARG A 79 9.16 -9.03 -6.22
N CYS A 80 8.76 -8.08 -5.40
CA CYS A 80 8.48 -8.36 -4.01
C CYS A 80 7.28 -9.29 -3.84
N PHE A 81 6.51 -9.50 -4.90
CA PHE A 81 5.32 -10.34 -4.87
C PHE A 81 5.52 -11.71 -5.46
N SER A 82 6.59 -11.93 -6.12
CA SER A 82 6.83 -13.23 -6.75
C SER A 82 7.65 -14.15 -5.86
#